data_02690378bed7f7b6fd75b1897944a581
#
_entry.id   02690378bed7f7b6fd75b1897944a581
#
_cell.length_a   1.000
_cell.length_b   1.000
_cell.length_c   1.000
_cell.angle_alpha   90.00
_cell.angle_beta   90.00
_cell.angle_gamma   90.00
#
_symmetry.space_group_name_H-M   'P 1'
#
loop_
_entity.id
_entity.type
_entity.pdbx_description
1 polymer ?
#
loop_
_entity_poly.entity_id
_entity_poly.type
_entity_poly.pdbx_seq_one_letter_code
_entity_poly.pdbx_strand_id
1 'polypeptide(L)'
;MEHKLHLYYGEGKGKTSAGMGLALRFLGHDQRVLVAQFMKTGQSGELIALRRLSGVTVFDMRPVKGFLFRMTEEERSRTIAEQNQEAQRLRETIEREKPALILMDELAVAWAHGVVTEENGITLVETALRYGETAVTGRDAPAWLREHADYVSHIAAERHPYDTEGLQARVCVEW
;
A
#
# COMPACT_ATOMS: atom_id res chain seq x y z
N MET A 1 23.75 2.67 -2.73
CA MET A 1 23.20 2.73 -1.36
C MET A 1 22.26 1.56 -1.20
N GLU A 2 22.23 0.95 -0.05
CA GLU A 2 21.29 -0.13 0.26
C GLU A 2 19.94 0.50 0.59
N HIS A 3 18.88 0.14 -0.16
CA HIS A 3 17.55 0.63 0.10
C HIS A 3 16.93 -0.09 1.30
N LYS A 4 16.02 0.55 2.01
CA LYS A 4 15.41 0.07 3.24
C LYS A 4 13.91 -0.16 3.07
N LEU A 5 13.40 -1.14 3.82
CA LEU A 5 11.97 -1.45 3.88
C LEU A 5 11.34 -0.76 5.10
N HIS A 6 10.34 0.07 4.84
CA HIS A 6 9.52 0.71 5.86
C HIS A 6 8.17 0.01 5.95
N LEU A 7 7.78 -0.40 7.14
CA LEU A 7 6.47 -0.95 7.45
C LEU A 7 5.71 -0.02 8.40
N TYR A 8 4.56 0.49 7.95
CA TYR A 8 3.61 1.24 8.77
C TYR A 8 2.35 0.39 8.96
N TYR A 9 2.15 -0.16 10.16
CA TYR A 9 1.05 -1.10 10.40
C TYR A 9 0.32 -0.84 11.72
N GLY A 10 -0.83 -1.48 11.90
CA GLY A 10 -1.62 -1.42 13.13
C GLY A 10 -3.00 -0.78 12.96
N GLU A 11 -3.77 -0.74 14.04
CA GLU A 11 -5.17 -0.31 14.03
C GLU A 11 -5.35 1.22 13.95
N GLY A 12 -4.35 1.98 14.37
CA GLY A 12 -4.42 3.45 14.44
C GLY A 12 -4.48 4.12 13.08
N LYS A 13 -5.07 5.32 13.07
CA LYS A 13 -5.13 6.21 11.91
C LYS A 13 -3.74 6.80 11.61
N GLY A 14 -3.41 6.97 10.34
CA GLY A 14 -2.20 7.68 9.90
C GLY A 14 -1.19 6.84 9.12
N LYS A 15 -1.40 5.53 8.96
CA LYS A 15 -0.52 4.65 8.16
C LYS A 15 -0.32 5.14 6.73
N THR A 16 -1.41 5.31 5.98
CA THR A 16 -1.40 5.88 4.63
C THR A 16 -0.77 7.27 4.63
N SER A 17 -1.16 8.14 5.59
CA SER A 17 -0.60 9.50 5.70
C SER A 17 0.91 9.51 5.94
N ALA A 18 1.44 8.58 6.74
CA ALA A 18 2.88 8.43 6.95
C ALA A 18 3.60 8.06 5.64
N GLY A 19 3.09 7.05 4.92
CA GLY A 19 3.63 6.64 3.63
C GLY A 19 3.57 7.76 2.59
N MET A 20 2.43 8.47 2.49
CA MET A 20 2.27 9.61 1.57
C MET A 20 3.17 10.78 1.95
N GLY A 21 3.39 11.02 3.26
CA GLY A 21 4.35 12.00 3.75
C GLY A 21 5.79 11.69 3.34
N LEU A 22 6.18 10.41 3.35
CA LEU A 22 7.47 9.96 2.82
C LEU A 22 7.56 10.20 1.31
N ALA A 23 6.49 9.89 0.55
CA ALA A 23 6.42 10.16 -0.88
C ALA A 23 6.62 11.65 -1.21
N LEU A 24 5.93 12.55 -0.48
CA LEU A 24 6.10 13.99 -0.64
C LEU A 24 7.53 14.45 -0.32
N ARG A 25 8.18 13.85 0.66
CA ARG A 25 9.59 14.16 0.98
C ARG A 25 10.53 13.83 -0.17
N PHE A 26 10.34 12.66 -0.82
CA PHE A 26 11.13 12.28 -1.99
C PHE A 26 10.88 13.23 -3.17
N LEU A 27 9.62 13.56 -3.46
CA LEU A 27 9.25 14.53 -4.50
C LEU A 27 9.86 15.91 -4.25
N GLY A 28 9.91 16.35 -2.97
CA GLY A 28 10.55 17.61 -2.57
C GLY A 28 12.07 17.65 -2.80
N HIS A 29 12.68 16.49 -3.07
CA HIS A 29 14.08 16.35 -3.48
C HIS A 29 14.23 15.93 -4.95
N ASP A 30 13.22 16.20 -5.78
CA ASP A 30 13.19 15.86 -7.21
C ASP A 30 13.42 14.37 -7.53
N GLN A 31 13.11 13.50 -6.54
CA GLN A 31 13.19 12.05 -6.73
C GLN A 31 11.90 11.49 -7.30
N ARG A 32 12.01 10.48 -8.17
CA ARG A 32 10.83 9.80 -8.72
C ARG A 32 10.20 8.85 -7.71
N VAL A 33 8.89 8.90 -7.64
CA VAL A 33 8.09 8.10 -6.71
C VAL A 33 7.06 7.28 -7.49
N LEU A 34 6.90 6.01 -7.11
CA LEU A 34 5.80 5.17 -7.58
C LEU A 34 4.90 4.83 -6.39
N VAL A 35 3.59 5.04 -6.56
CA VAL A 35 2.58 4.74 -5.55
C VAL A 35 1.56 3.77 -6.12
N ALA A 36 1.36 2.65 -5.44
CA ALA A 36 0.29 1.68 -5.70
C ALA A 36 -0.59 1.55 -4.45
N GLN A 37 -1.91 1.53 -4.64
CA GLN A 37 -2.86 1.39 -3.54
C GLN A 37 -3.69 0.12 -3.72
N PHE A 38 -3.45 -0.88 -2.87
CA PHE A 38 -4.17 -2.14 -2.83
C PHE A 38 -5.52 -1.98 -2.11
N MET A 39 -6.43 -2.92 -2.31
CA MET A 39 -7.70 -3.03 -1.58
C MET A 39 -8.63 -1.81 -1.63
N LYS A 40 -8.34 -0.81 -2.43
CA LYS A 40 -9.11 0.42 -2.56
C LYS A 40 -9.56 0.67 -4.00
N THR A 41 -10.43 1.65 -4.18
CA THR A 41 -11.00 2.01 -5.50
C THR A 41 -10.08 2.90 -6.34
N GLY A 42 -8.92 3.30 -5.81
CA GLY A 42 -7.99 4.20 -6.50
C GLY A 42 -8.43 5.68 -6.54
N GLN A 43 -9.45 6.05 -5.77
CA GLN A 43 -10.01 7.42 -5.74
C GLN A 43 -9.80 8.12 -4.40
N SER A 44 -8.76 7.74 -3.63
CA SER A 44 -8.45 8.46 -2.39
C SER A 44 -7.96 9.87 -2.68
N GLY A 45 -8.22 10.80 -1.75
CA GLY A 45 -7.82 12.20 -1.88
C GLY A 45 -6.33 12.37 -2.11
N GLU A 46 -5.51 11.53 -1.49
CA GLU A 46 -4.06 11.52 -1.66
C GLU A 46 -3.64 11.19 -3.09
N LEU A 47 -4.25 10.17 -3.72
CA LEU A 47 -3.93 9.81 -5.10
C LEU A 47 -4.36 10.89 -6.09
N ILE A 48 -5.52 11.54 -5.85
CA ILE A 48 -5.99 12.67 -6.66
C ILE A 48 -4.99 13.83 -6.59
N ALA A 49 -4.45 14.12 -5.40
CA ALA A 49 -3.45 15.17 -5.22
C ALA A 49 -2.12 14.79 -5.87
N LEU A 50 -1.62 13.57 -5.65
CA LEU A 50 -0.37 13.09 -6.21
C LEU A 50 -0.35 13.11 -7.74
N ARG A 51 -1.45 12.73 -8.41
CA ARG A 51 -1.54 12.80 -9.88
C ARG A 51 -1.34 14.20 -10.48
N ARG A 52 -1.39 15.24 -9.67
CA ARG A 52 -1.14 16.63 -10.10
C ARG A 52 0.31 17.06 -9.93
N LEU A 53 1.12 16.25 -9.26
CA LEU A 53 2.53 16.54 -9.01
C LEU A 53 3.42 15.89 -10.09
N SER A 54 4.51 16.58 -10.41
CA SER A 54 5.57 16.01 -11.26
C SER A 54 6.39 14.98 -10.47
N GLY A 55 6.99 14.02 -11.19
CA GLY A 55 7.87 13.02 -10.57
C GLY A 55 7.16 11.85 -9.89
N VAL A 56 5.83 11.79 -9.91
CA VAL A 56 5.08 10.67 -9.35
C VAL A 56 4.39 9.85 -10.44
N THR A 57 4.51 8.53 -10.33
CA THR A 57 3.68 7.56 -11.04
C THR A 57 2.69 6.98 -10.07
N VAL A 58 1.40 7.21 -10.29
CA VAL A 58 0.33 6.50 -9.58
C VAL A 58 -0.05 5.27 -10.42
N PHE A 59 0.26 4.09 -9.90
CA PHE A 59 -0.07 2.84 -10.56
C PHE A 59 -1.57 2.53 -10.39
N ASP A 60 -2.27 2.39 -11.51
CA ASP A 60 -3.70 2.10 -11.50
C ASP A 60 -3.94 0.60 -11.28
N MET A 61 -4.18 0.23 -10.02
CA MET A 61 -4.61 -1.11 -9.61
C MET A 61 -6.05 -1.39 -10.03
N ARG A 62 -6.36 -2.63 -10.38
CA ARG A 62 -7.77 -3.04 -10.49
C ARG A 62 -8.45 -2.94 -9.12
N PRO A 63 -9.59 -2.24 -9.04
CA PRO A 63 -10.28 -2.07 -7.76
C PRO A 63 -10.85 -3.41 -7.27
N VAL A 64 -10.72 -3.68 -5.99
CA VAL A 64 -11.42 -4.78 -5.33
C VAL A 64 -12.87 -4.35 -5.10
N LYS A 65 -13.82 -5.08 -5.69
CA LYS A 65 -15.25 -4.77 -5.59
C LYS A 65 -15.86 -5.42 -4.35
N GLY A 66 -16.33 -4.60 -3.42
CA GLY A 66 -17.00 -5.07 -2.20
C GLY A 66 -16.03 -5.52 -1.10
N PHE A 67 -16.57 -6.19 -0.10
CA PHE A 67 -15.83 -6.67 1.06
C PHE A 67 -15.51 -8.16 0.93
N LEU A 68 -14.27 -8.56 1.17
CA LEU A 68 -13.81 -9.95 1.03
C LEU A 68 -14.70 -10.96 1.77
N PHE A 69 -15.19 -10.60 2.96
CA PHE A 69 -16.03 -11.47 3.78
C PHE A 69 -17.47 -11.66 3.25
N ARG A 70 -17.85 -10.88 2.22
CA ARG A 70 -19.17 -11.00 1.54
C ARG A 70 -19.07 -11.66 0.18
N MET A 71 -17.88 -11.97 -0.30
CA MET A 71 -17.66 -12.59 -1.60
C MET A 71 -18.02 -14.07 -1.57
N THR A 72 -18.59 -14.55 -2.67
CA THR A 72 -18.67 -15.99 -2.95
C THR A 72 -17.27 -16.54 -3.17
N GLU A 73 -17.12 -17.86 -3.11
CA GLU A 73 -15.85 -18.54 -3.38
C GLU A 73 -15.29 -18.22 -4.78
N GLU A 74 -16.20 -18.17 -5.77
CA GLU A 74 -15.83 -17.83 -7.15
C GLU A 74 -15.36 -16.37 -7.28
N GLU A 75 -16.07 -15.43 -6.67
CA GLU A 75 -15.68 -14.01 -6.65
C GLU A 75 -14.34 -13.81 -5.94
N ARG A 76 -14.14 -14.50 -4.83
CA ARG A 76 -12.89 -14.47 -4.08
C ARG A 76 -11.72 -15.01 -4.91
N SER A 77 -11.89 -16.19 -5.52
CA SER A 77 -10.87 -16.80 -6.39
C SER A 77 -10.48 -15.89 -7.55
N ARG A 78 -11.49 -15.26 -8.20
CA ARG A 78 -11.25 -14.28 -9.27
C ARG A 78 -10.48 -13.06 -8.74
N THR A 79 -10.89 -12.50 -7.61
CA THR A 79 -10.21 -11.34 -6.98
C THR A 79 -8.75 -11.65 -6.67
N ILE A 80 -8.47 -12.83 -6.11
CA ILE A 80 -7.10 -13.28 -5.83
C ILE A 80 -6.29 -13.35 -7.12
N ALA A 81 -6.82 -13.99 -8.17
CA ALA A 81 -6.12 -14.09 -9.45
C ALA A 81 -5.83 -12.71 -10.06
N GLU A 82 -6.83 -11.81 -10.06
CA GLU A 82 -6.68 -10.45 -10.57
C GLU A 82 -5.65 -9.64 -9.77
N GLN A 83 -5.68 -9.68 -8.44
CA GLN A 83 -4.74 -8.91 -7.62
C GLN A 83 -3.30 -9.44 -7.71
N ASN A 84 -3.10 -10.73 -7.88
CA ASN A 84 -1.78 -11.29 -8.13
C ASN A 84 -1.24 -10.93 -9.53
N GLN A 85 -2.11 -10.85 -10.53
CA GLN A 85 -1.75 -10.31 -11.85
C GLN A 85 -1.35 -8.83 -11.76
N GLU A 86 -2.08 -8.03 -10.97
CA GLU A 86 -1.72 -6.62 -10.73
C GLU A 86 -0.39 -6.48 -9.99
N ALA A 87 -0.10 -7.34 -9.02
CA ALA A 87 1.21 -7.37 -8.35
C ALA A 87 2.36 -7.65 -9.34
N GLN A 88 2.15 -8.55 -10.30
CA GLN A 88 3.11 -8.80 -11.37
C GLN A 88 3.30 -7.58 -12.29
N ARG A 89 2.22 -6.95 -12.73
CA ARG A 89 2.27 -5.73 -13.56
C ARG A 89 2.98 -4.57 -12.83
N LEU A 90 2.73 -4.44 -11.52
CA LEU A 90 3.40 -3.45 -10.69
C LEU A 90 4.91 -3.71 -10.64
N ARG A 91 5.31 -4.95 -10.46
CA ARG A 91 6.72 -5.37 -10.49
C ARG A 91 7.41 -4.98 -11.81
N GLU A 92 6.79 -5.31 -12.96
CA GLU A 92 7.30 -4.94 -14.28
C GLU A 92 7.42 -3.41 -14.44
N THR A 93 6.48 -2.67 -13.86
CA THR A 93 6.53 -1.20 -13.86
C THR A 93 7.68 -0.66 -13.00
N ILE A 94 7.92 -1.25 -11.82
CA ILE A 94 9.05 -0.90 -10.95
C ILE A 94 10.37 -1.14 -11.68
N GLU A 95 10.53 -2.29 -12.34
CA GLU A 95 11.74 -2.64 -13.11
C GLU A 95 12.00 -1.69 -14.28
N ARG A 96 10.94 -1.26 -14.96
CA ARG A 96 11.02 -0.33 -16.09
C ARG A 96 11.34 1.09 -15.64
N GLU A 97 10.67 1.58 -14.60
CA GLU A 97 10.74 2.98 -14.18
C GLU A 97 11.83 3.26 -13.17
N LYS A 98 12.24 2.27 -12.39
CA LYS A 98 13.27 2.37 -11.34
C LYS A 98 13.08 3.61 -10.46
N PRO A 99 11.93 3.74 -9.78
CA PRO A 99 11.66 4.88 -8.92
C PRO A 99 12.57 4.85 -7.68
N ALA A 100 12.88 6.02 -7.12
CA ALA A 100 13.69 6.13 -5.91
C ALA A 100 12.90 5.75 -4.64
N LEU A 101 11.55 5.87 -4.69
CA LEU A 101 10.65 5.37 -3.65
C LEU A 101 9.49 4.59 -4.28
N ILE A 102 9.18 3.45 -3.71
CA ILE A 102 8.00 2.66 -4.01
C ILE A 102 7.11 2.60 -2.76
N LEU A 103 5.92 3.19 -2.83
CA LEU A 103 4.91 3.11 -1.78
C LEU A 103 3.80 2.14 -2.19
N MET A 104 3.63 1.09 -1.43
CA MET A 104 2.59 0.07 -1.60
C MET A 104 1.59 0.16 -0.44
N ASP A 105 0.62 1.07 -0.59
CA ASP A 105 -0.41 1.32 0.42
C ASP A 105 -1.41 0.15 0.47
N GLU A 106 -1.74 -0.32 1.68
CA GLU A 106 -2.60 -1.48 1.97
C GLU A 106 -2.10 -2.83 1.40
N LEU A 107 -0.87 -2.95 0.93
CA LEU A 107 -0.30 -4.23 0.53
C LEU A 107 -0.27 -5.22 1.71
N ALA A 108 0.08 -4.75 2.91
CA ALA A 108 0.14 -5.62 4.08
C ALA A 108 -1.21 -6.28 4.38
N VAL A 109 -2.33 -5.56 4.23
CA VAL A 109 -3.70 -6.10 4.38
C VAL A 109 -4.01 -7.10 3.26
N ALA A 110 -3.74 -6.74 2.00
CA ALA A 110 -3.98 -7.63 0.86
C ALA A 110 -3.24 -8.97 1.02
N TRP A 111 -2.03 -8.91 1.52
CA TRP A 111 -1.21 -10.08 1.78
C TRP A 111 -1.68 -10.87 3.01
N ALA A 112 -1.92 -10.23 4.16
CA ALA A 112 -2.38 -10.89 5.38
C ALA A 112 -3.72 -11.63 5.19
N HIS A 113 -4.58 -11.13 4.30
CA HIS A 113 -5.86 -11.77 3.96
C HIS A 113 -5.80 -12.72 2.75
N GLY A 114 -4.61 -13.02 2.23
CA GLY A 114 -4.39 -13.96 1.13
C GLY A 114 -4.94 -13.48 -0.23
N VAL A 115 -5.17 -12.19 -0.38
CA VAL A 115 -5.56 -11.58 -1.67
C VAL A 115 -4.35 -11.44 -2.58
N VAL A 116 -3.22 -11.06 -2.01
CA VAL A 116 -1.90 -11.22 -2.61
C VAL A 116 -1.26 -12.44 -1.95
N THR A 117 -0.78 -13.39 -2.75
CA THR A 117 -0.11 -14.59 -2.23
C THR A 117 1.21 -14.23 -1.57
N GLU A 118 1.67 -15.04 -0.63
CA GLU A 118 2.95 -14.85 0.05
C GLU A 118 4.10 -14.72 -0.96
N GLU A 119 4.17 -15.64 -1.93
CA GLU A 119 5.18 -15.63 -2.98
C GLU A 119 5.21 -14.31 -3.77
N ASN A 120 4.03 -13.83 -4.19
CA ASN A 120 3.93 -12.57 -4.94
C ASN A 120 4.23 -11.36 -4.05
N GLY A 121 3.83 -11.39 -2.78
CA GLY A 121 4.15 -10.34 -1.81
C GLY A 121 5.65 -10.21 -1.58
N ILE A 122 6.32 -11.32 -1.30
CA ILE A 122 7.78 -11.37 -1.13
C ILE A 122 8.48 -10.89 -2.40
N THR A 123 8.16 -11.49 -3.55
CA THR A 123 8.81 -11.15 -4.81
C THR A 123 8.63 -9.68 -5.20
N LEU A 124 7.45 -9.11 -4.92
CA LEU A 124 7.17 -7.70 -5.18
C LEU A 124 8.01 -6.78 -4.31
N VAL A 125 8.07 -7.04 -2.99
CA VAL A 125 8.86 -6.24 -2.04
C VAL A 125 10.36 -6.34 -2.34
N GLU A 126 10.87 -7.53 -2.58
CA GLU A 126 12.27 -7.74 -2.95
C GLU A 126 12.64 -7.06 -4.27
N THR A 127 11.72 -7.07 -5.26
CA THR A 127 11.93 -6.34 -6.50
C THR A 127 11.98 -4.83 -6.25
N ALA A 128 11.06 -4.30 -5.44
CA ALA A 128 11.05 -2.88 -5.09
C ALA A 128 12.36 -2.44 -4.42
N LEU A 129 12.84 -3.21 -3.46
CA LEU A 129 14.11 -2.95 -2.75
C LEU A 129 15.36 -2.94 -3.64
N ARG A 130 15.34 -3.62 -4.78
CA ARG A 130 16.45 -3.56 -5.73
C ARG A 130 16.60 -2.18 -6.38
N TYR A 131 15.50 -1.44 -6.49
CA TYR A 131 15.46 -0.19 -7.27
C TYR A 131 15.29 1.07 -6.42
N GLY A 132 14.63 0.99 -5.27
CA GLY A 132 14.35 2.15 -4.45
C GLY A 132 13.98 1.83 -3.00
N GLU A 133 13.95 2.87 -2.21
CA GLU A 133 13.39 2.83 -0.87
C GLU A 133 11.96 2.33 -0.95
N THR A 134 11.55 1.43 -0.07
CA THR A 134 10.27 0.73 -0.19
C THR A 134 9.43 0.94 1.08
N ALA A 135 8.19 1.38 0.93
CA ALA A 135 7.26 1.56 2.03
C ALA A 135 5.99 0.72 1.81
N VAL A 136 5.59 -0.01 2.85
CA VAL A 136 4.38 -0.83 2.86
C VAL A 136 3.50 -0.39 4.02
N THR A 137 2.19 -0.28 3.78
CA THR A 137 1.23 0.03 4.83
C THR A 137 0.14 -1.02 4.94
N GLY A 138 -0.54 -1.06 6.09
CA GLY A 138 -1.74 -1.87 6.29
C GLY A 138 -2.08 -2.06 7.76
N ARG A 139 -3.32 -2.46 8.04
CA ARG A 139 -3.76 -2.74 9.42
C ARG A 139 -3.06 -3.97 9.97
N ASP A 140 -3.13 -5.07 9.23
CA ASP A 140 -2.49 -6.34 9.53
C ASP A 140 -1.21 -6.46 8.72
N ALA A 141 -0.15 -6.99 9.34
CA ALA A 141 1.11 -7.21 8.66
C ALA A 141 1.54 -8.69 8.78
N PRO A 142 1.81 -9.37 7.66
CA PRO A 142 2.39 -10.71 7.66
C PRO A 142 3.68 -10.78 8.47
N ALA A 143 3.96 -11.95 9.05
CA ALA A 143 5.17 -12.17 9.83
C ALA A 143 6.44 -11.79 9.04
N TRP A 144 6.48 -12.20 7.77
CA TRP A 144 7.60 -11.89 6.90
C TRP A 144 7.91 -10.40 6.82
N LEU A 145 6.90 -9.54 6.63
CA LEU A 145 7.11 -8.08 6.59
C LEU A 145 7.65 -7.53 7.91
N ARG A 146 7.15 -8.01 9.04
CA ARG A 146 7.60 -7.56 10.36
C ARG A 146 9.03 -8.00 10.69
N GLU A 147 9.46 -9.13 10.15
CA GLU A 147 10.80 -9.70 10.38
C GLU A 147 11.85 -9.11 9.44
N HIS A 148 11.45 -8.72 8.22
CA HIS A 148 12.38 -8.26 7.19
C HIS A 148 12.40 -6.73 7.00
N ALA A 149 11.44 -6.00 7.58
CA ALA A 149 11.43 -4.54 7.49
C ALA A 149 12.53 -3.93 8.38
N ASP A 150 13.27 -2.96 7.81
CA ASP A 150 14.31 -2.20 8.52
C ASP A 150 13.69 -1.17 9.47
N TYR A 151 12.58 -0.54 9.05
CA TYR A 151 11.80 0.39 9.86
C TYR A 151 10.41 -0.18 10.11
N VAL A 152 10.10 -0.50 11.35
CA VAL A 152 8.80 -1.02 11.76
C VAL A 152 8.12 -0.01 12.68
N SER A 153 7.06 0.64 12.17
CA SER A 153 6.25 1.59 12.91
C SER A 153 4.88 1.01 13.19
N HIS A 154 4.61 0.69 14.45
CA HIS A 154 3.29 0.25 14.89
C HIS A 154 2.45 1.46 15.29
N ILE A 155 1.35 1.70 14.56
CA ILE A 155 0.44 2.81 14.79
C ILE A 155 -0.79 2.29 15.54
N ALA A 156 -0.80 2.49 16.85
CA ALA A 156 -1.88 2.04 17.72
C ALA A 156 -3.04 3.05 17.77
N ALA A 157 -4.26 2.54 17.92
CA ALA A 157 -5.43 3.36 18.18
C ALA A 157 -5.67 3.47 19.69
N GLU A 158 -5.20 4.53 20.32
CA GLU A 158 -5.55 4.81 21.74
C GLU A 158 -7.01 5.22 21.87
N ARG A 159 -7.55 5.92 20.87
CA ARG A 159 -8.97 6.29 20.78
C ARG A 159 -9.35 6.44 19.31
N HIS A 160 -10.49 5.93 18.91
CA HIS A 160 -11.03 6.10 17.56
C HIS A 160 -12.50 6.50 17.62
N PRO A 161 -12.95 7.56 16.91
CA PRO A 161 -14.35 8.05 16.95
C PRO A 161 -15.37 7.01 16.46
N TYR A 162 -14.97 6.09 15.59
CA TYR A 162 -15.83 4.98 15.18
C TYR A 162 -16.20 4.10 16.38
N ASP A 163 -15.23 3.79 17.25
CA ASP A 163 -15.44 2.91 18.42
C ASP A 163 -16.16 3.61 19.55
N THR A 164 -15.93 4.93 19.72
CA THR A 164 -16.50 5.72 20.82
C THR A 164 -17.86 6.33 20.50
N GLU A 165 -18.12 6.65 19.22
CA GLU A 165 -19.27 7.45 18.79
C GLU A 165 -19.99 6.85 17.57
N GLY A 166 -19.48 5.74 16.99
CA GLY A 166 -20.01 5.16 15.75
C GLY A 166 -19.83 6.06 14.53
N LEU A 167 -18.88 7.02 14.59
CA LEU A 167 -18.67 8.00 13.54
C LEU A 167 -18.26 7.33 12.23
N GLN A 168 -19.04 7.55 11.16
CA GLN A 168 -18.74 7.00 9.84
C GLN A 168 -17.59 7.77 9.15
N ALA A 169 -16.96 7.10 8.17
CA ALA A 169 -15.88 7.69 7.38
C ALA A 169 -16.35 8.97 6.66
N ARG A 170 -15.53 10.02 6.71
CA ARG A 170 -15.82 11.36 6.17
C ARG A 170 -14.88 11.69 5.03
N VAL A 171 -15.40 12.45 4.07
CA VAL A 171 -14.59 13.03 2.97
C VAL A 171 -13.51 13.94 3.54
N CYS A 172 -12.33 13.89 2.97
CA CYS A 172 -11.13 14.64 3.39
C CYS A 172 -10.53 14.26 4.75
N VAL A 173 -11.10 13.27 5.45
CA VAL A 173 -10.59 12.84 6.76
C VAL A 173 -10.21 11.35 6.74
N GLU A 174 -11.10 10.47 6.34
CA GLU A 174 -10.86 9.04 6.23
C GLU A 174 -10.70 8.59 4.75
N TRP A 175 -11.12 9.43 3.81
CA TRP A 175 -10.99 9.17 2.36
C TRP A 175 -11.02 10.45 1.50
#